data_defb6c94b5f83838d5135e4431315453
#
_entry.id   defb6c94b5f83838d5135e4431315453
#
_cell.length_a   1.000
_cell.length_b   1.000
_cell.length_c   1.000
_cell.angle_alpha   90.00
_cell.angle_beta   90.00
_cell.angle_gamma   90.00
#
_symmetry.space_group_name_H-M   'P 1'
#
loop_
_entity.id
_entity.type
_entity.pdbx_description
1 polymer ?
#
loop_
_entity_poly.entity_id
_entity_poly.type
_entity_poly.pdbx_seq_one_letter_code
_entity_poly.pdbx_strand_id
1 'polypeptide(L)' 'MSIIINLDVMMAKRKKTSKELAEAIGISPQNLSILKTGKAKAIRFSTLESICKFLECQPGDILEWRP' A
#
# COMPACT_ATOMS: atom_id res chain seq x y z
N MET A 1 -8.69 2.74 -18.46
CA MET A 1 -7.27 2.50 -18.12
C MET A 1 -6.97 3.12 -16.79
N SER A 2 -6.49 2.33 -15.86
CA SER A 2 -6.20 2.85 -14.52
C SER A 2 -5.19 1.98 -13.80
N ILE A 3 -4.59 2.58 -12.78
CA ILE A 3 -3.78 1.86 -11.82
C ILE A 3 -4.68 1.47 -10.67
N ILE A 4 -4.68 0.19 -10.34
CA ILE A 4 -5.47 -0.37 -9.25
C ILE A 4 -4.54 -0.59 -8.05
N ILE A 5 -5.01 -0.19 -6.88
CA ILE A 5 -4.26 -0.37 -5.64
C ILE A 5 -4.80 -1.62 -4.93
N ASN A 6 -3.94 -2.61 -4.76
CA ASN A 6 -4.29 -3.86 -4.08
C ASN A 6 -3.66 -3.96 -2.68
N LEU A 7 -3.41 -2.82 -2.06
CA LEU A 7 -2.76 -2.77 -0.75
C LEU A 7 -3.58 -3.48 0.32
N ASP A 8 -4.90 -3.24 0.33
CA ASP A 8 -5.80 -3.87 1.29
C ASP A 8 -5.81 -5.40 1.12
N VAL A 9 -5.72 -5.88 -0.10
CA VAL A 9 -5.66 -7.32 -0.39
C VAL A 9 -4.38 -7.92 0.21
N MET A 10 -3.25 -7.26 0.00
CA MET A 10 -1.97 -7.75 0.54
C MET A 10 -1.94 -7.67 2.06
N MET A 11 -2.50 -6.62 2.64
CA MET A 11 -2.61 -6.51 4.10
C MET A 11 -3.40 -7.67 4.67
N ALA A 12 -4.51 -8.01 4.04
CA ALA A 12 -5.34 -9.14 4.48
C ALA A 12 -4.59 -10.46 4.35
N LYS A 13 -3.86 -10.65 3.25
CA LYS A 13 -3.06 -11.87 3.04
C LYS A 13 -1.98 -12.04 4.11
N ARG A 14 -1.39 -10.93 4.56
CA ARG A 14 -0.33 -10.95 5.58
C ARG A 14 -0.87 -10.78 6.99
N LYS A 15 -2.18 -10.64 7.14
CA LYS A 15 -2.87 -10.45 8.44
C LYS A 15 -2.32 -9.26 9.19
N LYS A 16 -2.11 -8.15 8.47
CA LYS A 16 -1.61 -6.90 9.05
C LYS A 16 -2.72 -5.86 9.07
N THR A 17 -2.78 -5.10 10.15
CA THR A 17 -3.76 -4.02 10.29
C THR A 17 -3.23 -2.73 9.71
N SER A 18 -4.15 -1.79 9.41
CA SER A 18 -3.77 -0.45 8.95
C SER A 18 -2.89 0.26 9.98
N LYS A 19 -3.19 0.10 11.26
CA LYS A 19 -2.40 0.69 12.33
C LYS A 19 -0.95 0.16 12.31
N GLU A 20 -0.80 -1.15 12.20
CA GLU A 20 0.53 -1.76 12.14
C GLU A 20 1.33 -1.24 10.94
N LEU A 21 0.69 -1.19 9.78
CA LEU A 21 1.36 -0.73 8.57
C LEU A 21 1.74 0.75 8.67
N ALA A 22 0.82 1.60 9.12
CA ALA A 22 1.08 3.03 9.26
C ALA A 22 2.25 3.29 10.20
N GLU A 23 2.31 2.60 11.34
CA GLU A 23 3.41 2.72 12.29
C GLU A 23 4.73 2.23 11.68
N ALA A 24 4.69 1.10 10.97
CA ALA A 24 5.90 0.51 10.39
C ALA A 24 6.53 1.38 9.32
N ILE A 25 5.74 2.04 8.49
CA ILE A 25 6.25 2.85 7.39
C ILE A 25 6.28 4.36 7.71
N GLY A 26 5.82 4.74 8.90
CA GLY A 26 5.94 6.12 9.37
C GLY A 26 5.03 7.13 8.69
N ILE A 27 3.84 6.72 8.29
CA ILE A 27 2.84 7.64 7.72
C ILE A 27 1.62 7.71 8.63
N SER A 28 0.83 8.78 8.46
CA SER A 28 -0.39 8.94 9.23
C SER A 28 -1.46 7.95 8.78
N PRO A 29 -2.40 7.57 9.66
CA PRO A 29 -3.53 6.73 9.26
C PRO A 29 -4.34 7.35 8.12
N GLN A 30 -4.45 8.68 8.08
CA GLN A 30 -5.16 9.36 6.99
C GLN A 30 -4.47 9.16 5.66
N ASN A 31 -3.15 9.32 5.62
CA ASN A 31 -2.38 9.13 4.39
C ASN A 31 -2.44 7.68 3.93
N LEU A 32 -2.40 6.75 4.86
CA LEU A 32 -2.53 5.33 4.52
C LEU A 32 -3.92 5.04 3.94
N SER A 33 -4.97 5.64 4.52
CA SER A 33 -6.34 5.46 4.02
C SER A 33 -6.48 5.98 2.59
N ILE A 34 -5.89 7.13 2.29
CA ILE A 34 -5.90 7.71 0.94
C ILE A 34 -5.23 6.75 -0.05
N LEU A 35 -4.09 6.19 0.33
CA LEU A 35 -3.38 5.24 -0.51
C LEU A 35 -4.17 3.95 -0.68
N LYS A 36 -4.69 3.40 0.41
CA LYS A 36 -5.40 2.12 0.41
C LYS A 36 -6.70 2.16 -0.39
N THR A 37 -7.38 3.29 -0.40
CA THR A 37 -8.66 3.43 -1.13
C THR A 37 -8.46 3.81 -2.60
N GLY A 38 -7.22 3.95 -3.05
CA GLY A 38 -6.93 4.29 -4.44
C GLY A 38 -7.12 5.75 -4.78
N LYS A 39 -7.25 6.63 -3.79
CA LYS A 39 -7.41 8.06 -4.00
C LYS A 39 -6.09 8.80 -4.13
N ALA A 40 -4.97 8.14 -3.84
CA ALA A 40 -3.66 8.76 -3.98
C ALA A 40 -3.32 8.92 -5.46
N LYS A 41 -2.74 10.07 -5.81
CA LYS A 41 -2.32 10.35 -7.18
C LYS A 41 -0.87 9.99 -7.43
N ALA A 42 -0.12 9.72 -6.38
CA ALA A 42 1.29 9.38 -6.46
C ALA A 42 1.70 8.63 -5.20
N ILE A 43 2.77 7.88 -5.33
CA ILE A 43 3.41 7.23 -4.19
C ILE A 43 4.93 7.38 -4.35
N ARG A 44 5.60 7.71 -3.26
CA ARG A 44 7.05 7.80 -3.27
C ARG A 44 7.65 6.40 -3.32
N PHE A 45 8.75 6.24 -4.03
CA PHE A 45 9.43 4.95 -4.08
C PHE A 45 9.87 4.50 -2.69
N SER A 46 10.30 5.43 -1.82
CA SER A 46 10.68 5.09 -0.45
C SER A 46 9.51 4.50 0.34
N THR A 47 8.31 5.05 0.15
CA THR A 47 7.10 4.53 0.79
C THR A 47 6.76 3.15 0.24
N LEU A 48 6.83 3.00 -1.08
CA LEU A 48 6.56 1.72 -1.73
C LEU A 48 7.54 0.63 -1.25
N GLU A 49 8.82 0.97 -1.15
CA GLU A 49 9.82 0.05 -0.62
C GLU A 49 9.50 -0.39 0.81
N SER A 50 9.13 0.57 1.66
CA SER A 50 8.79 0.27 3.06
C SER A 50 7.59 -0.67 3.15
N ILE A 51 6.58 -0.44 2.31
CA ILE A 51 5.40 -1.30 2.26
C ILE A 51 5.80 -2.71 1.82
N CYS A 52 6.58 -2.82 0.75
CA CYS A 52 7.03 -4.11 0.24
C CYS A 52 7.84 -4.87 1.29
N LYS A 53 8.72 -4.17 1.99
CA LYS A 53 9.53 -4.77 3.04
C LYS A 53 8.67 -5.29 4.19
N PHE A 54 7.71 -4.48 4.64
CA PHE A 54 6.85 -4.83 5.77
C PHE A 54 5.91 -5.98 5.43
N LEU A 55 5.34 -5.97 4.24
CA LEU A 55 4.39 -7.00 3.80
C LEU A 55 5.07 -8.17 3.09
N GLU A 56 6.39 -8.10 2.92
CA GLU A 56 7.17 -9.15 2.23
C GLU A 56 6.57 -9.48 0.87
N CYS A 57 6.43 -8.45 0.04
CA CYS A 57 5.82 -8.57 -1.28
C CYS A 57 6.54 -7.71 -2.30
N GLN A 58 6.12 -7.81 -3.55
CA GLN A 58 6.66 -7.05 -4.65
C GLN A 58 5.74 -5.89 -5.01
N PRO A 59 6.26 -4.82 -5.64
CA PRO A 59 5.39 -3.72 -6.08
C PRO A 59 4.21 -4.18 -6.94
N GLY A 60 4.39 -5.18 -7.77
CA GLY A 60 3.32 -5.75 -8.59
C GLY A 60 2.20 -6.41 -7.81
N ASP A 61 2.44 -6.72 -6.53
CA ASP A 61 1.40 -7.24 -5.64
C ASP A 61 0.51 -6.12 -5.10
N ILE A 62 1.00 -4.88 -5.14
CA ILE A 62 0.33 -3.71 -4.57
C ILE A 62 -0.29 -2.87 -5.67
N LEU A 63 0.40 -2.73 -6.81
CA LEU A 63 -0.02 -1.88 -7.92
C LEU A 63 -0.27 -2.74 -9.15
N GLU A 64 -1.37 -2.45 -9.82
CA GLU A 64 -1.77 -3.19 -11.02
C GLU A 64 -2.33 -2.22 -12.04
N TRP A 65 -1.98 -2.41 -13.32
CA TRP A 65 -2.57 -1.64 -14.39
C TRP A 65 -3.66 -2.46 -15.07
N ARG A 66 -4.81 -1.82 -15.29
CA ARG A 66 -5.93 -2.44 -16.01
C ARG A 66 -6.40 -1.50 -17.12
N PRO A 67 -6.66 -2.04 -18.31
CA PRO A 67 -7.25 -1.26 -19.41
C PRO A 67 -8.65 -0.77 -19.12
#